data_e226075729934cfdf638944bc077a798
#
_entry.id   e226075729934cfdf638944bc077a798
#
_cell.length_a   1.000
_cell.length_b   1.000
_cell.length_c   1.000
_cell.angle_alpha   90.00
_cell.angle_beta   90.00
_cell.angle_gamma   90.00
#
_symmetry.space_group_name_H-M   'P 1'
#
loop_
_entity.id
_entity.type
_entity.pdbx_description
1 polymer ?
#
loop_
_entity_poly.entity_id
_entity_poly.type
_entity_poly.pdbx_seq_one_letter_code
_entity_poly.pdbx_strand_id
1 'polypeptide(L)'
;METKKLTSASGAPVADNQNVATAGRRGPMLLQDVWFLEKLAHFDREVIPERRMHAKGSGAFGTFTVTHDITKYTKAAIFSEIGKKTELFVRFSTVAGERGAADAERDIRGFAIKFYTDAGNWDLVGNNTPVFFLRDPLKFPDLNHAVKRDPRTNMRSARNNWDFWTLLPEALHQVTITMSDRGIPYSYRHMHGYGSHTFSLINAEGKRTWVKFHLHTQQGIKNLTDEEAEAIIGKDRESHQRDLYESIEKGDFPKWTMFIQVMTEEQAAQCPFNPFDLTKVWSQKEYPLIEVGVMELNRNPENYFADVEQAAFNPANVVPGISFSPDRMLQGRLFSYGDAQRYRLGVNHYQIPVNRSRCPFLNMYHRDGQMRVDGNHGSTIGYEPNSYGEWQNQTEYKEPPLELDGAAYQWDYREDDTDYYSQPRALFRLMKPEQQQVLFENTARAMGDIPMEIKLRHIRNCAKADIEYGKGVAKALGISWDEVGE
;
A
#
# COMPACT_ATOMS: atom_id res chain seq x y z
N MET A 1 -23.92 -6.85 -31.24
CA MET A 1 -24.01 -5.83 -30.17
C MET A 1 -25.30 -5.04 -30.39
N GLU A 2 -26.07 -4.84 -29.33
CA GLU A 2 -27.23 -3.99 -29.39
C GLU A 2 -26.79 -2.52 -29.55
N THR A 3 -27.42 -1.79 -30.49
CA THR A 3 -27.05 -0.39 -30.77
C THR A 3 -27.59 0.51 -29.65
N LYS A 4 -26.71 1.13 -28.89
CA LYS A 4 -27.07 2.08 -27.81
C LYS A 4 -27.39 3.46 -28.40
N LYS A 5 -28.56 4.03 -28.06
CA LYS A 5 -28.91 5.41 -28.42
C LYS A 5 -28.20 6.38 -27.52
N LEU A 6 -27.52 7.37 -28.13
CA LEU A 6 -26.74 8.38 -27.41
C LEU A 6 -27.65 9.46 -26.80
N THR A 7 -27.40 9.80 -25.54
CA THR A 7 -28.06 10.91 -24.83
C THR A 7 -27.06 11.80 -24.14
N SER A 8 -27.44 13.04 -23.82
CA SER A 8 -26.76 13.90 -22.86
C SER A 8 -26.85 13.32 -21.43
N ALA A 9 -26.13 13.91 -20.46
CA ALA A 9 -26.21 13.53 -19.06
C ALA A 9 -27.62 13.79 -18.47
N SER A 10 -28.37 14.75 -19.00
CA SER A 10 -29.76 15.01 -18.62
C SER A 10 -30.77 14.07 -19.29
N GLY A 11 -30.32 13.13 -20.13
CA GLY A 11 -31.14 12.14 -20.84
C GLY A 11 -31.72 12.60 -22.17
N ALA A 12 -31.41 13.82 -22.63
CA ALA A 12 -31.90 14.31 -23.92
C ALA A 12 -31.21 13.57 -25.10
N PRO A 13 -31.96 13.17 -26.16
CA PRO A 13 -31.37 12.53 -27.33
C PRO A 13 -30.34 13.42 -28.02
N VAL A 14 -29.20 12.84 -28.41
CA VAL A 14 -28.15 13.53 -29.17
C VAL A 14 -28.35 13.22 -30.66
N ALA A 15 -28.68 14.26 -31.42
CA ALA A 15 -28.98 14.11 -32.86
C ALA A 15 -27.74 13.99 -33.73
N ASP A 16 -26.68 14.69 -33.41
CA ASP A 16 -25.38 14.65 -34.11
C ASP A 16 -24.23 14.68 -33.11
N ASN A 17 -23.36 13.65 -33.17
CA ASN A 17 -22.11 13.57 -32.40
C ASN A 17 -20.86 13.64 -33.31
N GLN A 18 -21.05 13.97 -34.57
CA GLN A 18 -19.96 14.03 -35.56
C GLN A 18 -19.56 15.48 -35.87
N ASN A 19 -20.52 16.41 -35.78
CA ASN A 19 -20.32 17.78 -36.17
C ASN A 19 -20.89 18.76 -35.15
N VAL A 20 -20.15 19.84 -34.86
CA VAL A 20 -20.60 20.97 -34.05
C VAL A 20 -21.50 21.88 -34.88
N ALA A 21 -22.51 22.47 -34.26
CA ALA A 21 -23.38 23.45 -34.91
C ALA A 21 -22.66 24.78 -35.19
N THR A 22 -22.73 25.24 -36.44
CA THR A 22 -22.08 26.51 -36.90
C THR A 22 -23.07 27.40 -37.63
N ALA A 23 -22.74 28.72 -37.69
CA ALA A 23 -23.47 29.69 -38.50
C ALA A 23 -23.04 29.57 -39.98
N GLY A 24 -23.66 28.68 -40.72
CA GLY A 24 -23.28 28.30 -42.09
C GLY A 24 -22.05 27.33 -42.09
N ARG A 25 -21.69 26.86 -43.26
CA ARG A 25 -20.66 25.80 -43.42
C ARG A 25 -19.23 26.19 -42.98
N ARG A 26 -18.93 27.48 -42.94
CA ARG A 26 -17.61 28.00 -42.59
C ARG A 26 -17.67 29.05 -41.48
N GLY A 27 -18.84 29.23 -40.86
CA GLY A 27 -19.08 30.18 -39.81
C GLY A 27 -18.61 29.74 -38.45
N PRO A 28 -18.69 30.61 -37.44
CA PRO A 28 -18.35 30.28 -36.07
C PRO A 28 -19.33 29.25 -35.48
N MET A 29 -18.83 28.52 -34.47
CA MET A 29 -19.62 27.62 -33.64
C MET A 29 -20.68 28.35 -32.84
N LEU A 30 -21.83 27.72 -32.61
CA LEU A 30 -22.94 28.26 -31.84
C LEU A 30 -22.92 27.77 -30.40
N LEU A 31 -23.05 28.68 -29.44
CA LEU A 31 -23.18 28.30 -28.00
C LEU A 31 -24.40 27.44 -27.68
N GLN A 32 -25.42 27.47 -28.51
CA GLN A 32 -26.62 26.63 -28.34
C GLN A 32 -26.39 25.14 -28.66
N ASP A 33 -25.20 24.73 -29.13
CA ASP A 33 -24.78 23.36 -29.19
C ASP A 33 -24.44 22.84 -27.78
N VAL A 34 -25.47 22.58 -26.99
CA VAL A 34 -25.33 22.19 -25.59
C VAL A 34 -24.63 20.82 -25.42
N TRP A 35 -24.73 19.92 -26.39
CA TRP A 35 -24.01 18.63 -26.39
C TRP A 35 -22.48 18.84 -26.48
N PHE A 36 -22.05 19.71 -27.35
CA PHE A 36 -20.65 20.07 -27.47
C PHE A 36 -20.10 20.70 -26.18
N LEU A 37 -20.84 21.64 -25.58
CA LEU A 37 -20.45 22.28 -24.32
C LEU A 37 -20.34 21.25 -23.18
N GLU A 38 -21.31 20.34 -23.03
CA GLU A 38 -21.31 19.28 -22.03
C GLU A 38 -20.11 18.35 -22.24
N LYS A 39 -19.88 17.91 -23.48
CA LYS A 39 -18.80 16.98 -23.83
C LYS A 39 -17.42 17.56 -23.49
N LEU A 40 -17.16 18.83 -23.80
CA LEU A 40 -15.92 19.51 -23.44
C LEU A 40 -15.78 19.71 -21.93
N ALA A 41 -16.83 20.23 -21.30
CA ALA A 41 -16.81 20.50 -19.87
C ALA A 41 -16.58 19.24 -19.04
N HIS A 42 -17.11 18.09 -19.46
CA HIS A 42 -16.86 16.81 -18.83
C HIS A 42 -15.41 16.36 -19.07
N PHE A 43 -14.94 16.39 -20.32
CA PHE A 43 -13.59 15.99 -20.70
C PHE A 43 -12.52 16.75 -19.90
N ASP A 44 -12.65 18.06 -19.72
CA ASP A 44 -11.71 18.88 -18.96
C ASP A 44 -11.59 18.46 -17.48
N ARG A 45 -12.54 17.69 -16.98
CA ARG A 45 -12.66 17.27 -15.56
C ARG A 45 -12.61 15.76 -15.35
N GLU A 46 -12.28 14.98 -16.37
CA GLU A 46 -12.10 13.51 -16.26
C GLU A 46 -10.82 13.09 -15.51
N VAL A 47 -10.36 13.95 -14.61
CA VAL A 47 -9.15 13.76 -13.81
C VAL A 47 -9.41 14.10 -12.34
N ILE A 48 -8.69 13.43 -11.47
CA ILE A 48 -8.54 13.76 -10.05
C ILE A 48 -7.06 13.83 -9.71
N PRO A 49 -6.65 14.47 -8.60
CA PRO A 49 -5.26 14.41 -8.15
C PRO A 49 -4.77 12.97 -8.04
N GLU A 50 -3.58 12.68 -8.58
CA GLU A 50 -2.96 11.36 -8.40
C GLU A 50 -2.62 11.14 -6.92
N ARG A 51 -2.48 9.89 -6.50
CA ARG A 51 -1.99 9.56 -5.16
C ARG A 51 -0.58 10.10 -4.99
N ARG A 52 -0.28 10.66 -3.81
CA ARG A 52 1.05 11.22 -3.53
C ARG A 52 2.16 10.18 -3.68
N MET A 53 1.88 8.94 -3.26
CA MET A 53 2.64 7.72 -3.53
C MET A 53 1.69 6.68 -4.09
N HIS A 54 2.22 5.64 -4.75
CA HIS A 54 1.42 4.57 -5.34
C HIS A 54 0.48 5.02 -6.47
N ALA A 55 0.86 6.07 -7.23
CA ALA A 55 0.02 6.60 -8.30
C ALA A 55 -0.19 5.59 -9.44
N LYS A 56 0.89 4.93 -9.91
CA LYS A 56 0.80 3.83 -10.88
C LYS A 56 0.38 2.55 -10.21
N GLY A 57 -0.71 1.94 -10.67
CA GLY A 57 -1.18 0.66 -10.13
C GLY A 57 -2.41 0.11 -10.83
N SER A 58 -2.79 -1.09 -10.45
CA SER A 58 -3.95 -1.82 -10.98
C SER A 58 -4.66 -2.57 -9.85
N GLY A 59 -5.89 -2.98 -10.09
CA GLY A 59 -6.68 -3.67 -9.08
C GLY A 59 -7.56 -4.77 -9.64
N ALA A 60 -8.02 -5.63 -8.76
CA ALA A 60 -8.97 -6.69 -9.05
C ALA A 60 -9.84 -6.98 -7.83
N PHE A 61 -11.02 -7.48 -8.07
CA PHE A 61 -11.92 -8.02 -7.05
C PHE A 61 -11.64 -9.51 -6.83
N GLY A 62 -12.01 -9.98 -5.66
CA GLY A 62 -11.82 -11.37 -5.32
C GLY A 62 -12.55 -11.77 -4.04
N THR A 63 -12.14 -12.92 -3.50
CA THR A 63 -12.74 -13.52 -2.31
C THR A 63 -11.63 -14.01 -1.38
N PHE A 64 -11.78 -13.75 -0.10
CA PHE A 64 -11.01 -14.38 0.97
C PHE A 64 -11.84 -15.50 1.58
N THR A 65 -11.25 -16.70 1.71
CA THR A 65 -11.87 -17.86 2.35
C THR A 65 -11.05 -18.29 3.55
N VAL A 66 -11.65 -18.35 4.73
CA VAL A 66 -11.01 -18.85 5.95
C VAL A 66 -10.79 -20.36 5.83
N THR A 67 -9.58 -20.83 6.10
CA THR A 67 -9.20 -22.25 6.05
C THR A 67 -8.83 -22.81 7.42
N HIS A 68 -8.43 -21.93 8.35
CA HIS A 68 -7.96 -22.32 9.68
C HIS A 68 -8.60 -21.45 10.76
N ASP A 69 -8.90 -22.04 11.90
CA ASP A 69 -9.48 -21.34 13.05
C ASP A 69 -8.42 -20.52 13.78
N ILE A 70 -8.66 -19.20 13.87
CA ILE A 70 -7.87 -18.26 14.66
C ILE A 70 -8.71 -17.50 15.70
N THR A 71 -9.92 -17.97 16.01
CA THR A 71 -10.85 -17.32 16.96
C THR A 71 -10.28 -17.15 18.35
N LYS A 72 -9.32 -17.99 18.74
CA LYS A 72 -8.57 -17.82 20.00
C LYS A 72 -7.78 -16.50 20.09
N TYR A 73 -7.48 -15.86 18.94
CA TYR A 73 -6.76 -14.60 18.88
C TYR A 73 -7.66 -13.41 18.59
N THR A 74 -8.78 -13.61 17.87
CA THR A 74 -9.63 -12.51 17.43
C THR A 74 -11.11 -12.86 17.38
N LYS A 75 -11.96 -11.91 17.79
CA LYS A 75 -13.42 -11.98 17.59
C LYS A 75 -13.88 -11.40 16.26
N ALA A 76 -12.96 -11.01 15.36
CA ALA A 76 -13.31 -10.37 14.10
C ALA A 76 -14.18 -11.29 13.23
N ALA A 77 -15.33 -10.77 12.82
CA ALA A 77 -16.35 -11.53 12.10
C ALA A 77 -15.82 -12.18 10.81
N ILE A 78 -14.86 -11.56 10.15
CA ILE A 78 -14.21 -12.12 8.95
C ILE A 78 -13.56 -13.50 9.21
N PHE A 79 -13.11 -13.77 10.43
CA PHE A 79 -12.42 -15.00 10.85
C PHE A 79 -13.27 -15.94 11.72
N SER A 80 -14.58 -15.71 11.79
CA SER A 80 -15.47 -16.36 12.77
C SER A 80 -15.64 -17.87 12.57
N GLU A 81 -15.44 -18.39 11.35
CA GLU A 81 -15.61 -19.81 11.06
C GLU A 81 -14.82 -20.24 9.81
N ILE A 82 -14.38 -21.48 9.79
CA ILE A 82 -13.75 -22.10 8.62
C ILE A 82 -14.77 -22.20 7.48
N GLY A 83 -14.34 -21.84 6.26
CA GLY A 83 -15.18 -21.79 5.06
C GLY A 83 -15.88 -20.45 4.83
N LYS A 84 -15.87 -19.53 5.81
CA LYS A 84 -16.42 -18.19 5.62
C LYS A 84 -15.73 -17.48 4.46
N LYS A 85 -16.56 -16.90 3.58
CA LYS A 85 -16.10 -16.13 2.42
C LYS A 85 -16.40 -14.65 2.60
N THR A 86 -15.42 -13.82 2.33
CA THR A 86 -15.52 -12.35 2.37
C THR A 86 -15.08 -11.79 1.02
N GLU A 87 -15.91 -11.00 0.37
CA GLU A 87 -15.52 -10.30 -0.86
C GLU A 87 -14.46 -9.24 -0.55
N LEU A 88 -13.56 -9.01 -1.51
CA LEU A 88 -12.47 -8.05 -1.36
C LEU A 88 -12.14 -7.34 -2.67
N PHE A 89 -11.44 -6.22 -2.53
CA PHE A 89 -10.77 -5.53 -3.63
C PHE A 89 -9.30 -5.35 -3.28
N VAL A 90 -8.41 -5.72 -4.20
CA VAL A 90 -6.95 -5.51 -4.06
C VAL A 90 -6.50 -4.45 -5.05
N ARG A 91 -5.59 -3.58 -4.60
CA ARG A 91 -4.83 -2.71 -5.50
C ARG A 91 -3.34 -2.92 -5.32
N PHE A 92 -2.68 -3.29 -6.41
CA PHE A 92 -1.22 -3.31 -6.53
C PHE A 92 -0.72 -2.00 -7.12
N SER A 93 0.54 -1.62 -6.82
CA SER A 93 1.12 -0.36 -7.31
C SER A 93 2.63 -0.36 -7.17
N THR A 94 3.33 0.46 -7.94
CA THR A 94 4.67 0.94 -7.57
C THR A 94 4.56 1.98 -6.45
N VAL A 95 5.66 2.38 -5.83
CA VAL A 95 5.65 3.38 -4.74
C VAL A 95 6.02 4.76 -5.24
N ALA A 96 7.20 4.91 -5.85
CA ALA A 96 7.72 6.21 -6.29
C ALA A 96 7.18 6.66 -7.65
N GLY A 97 6.71 5.73 -8.50
CA GLY A 97 6.21 6.01 -9.84
C GLY A 97 5.00 6.94 -9.85
N GLU A 98 5.00 7.91 -10.79
CA GLU A 98 3.84 8.72 -11.11
C GLU A 98 2.82 7.89 -11.92
N ARG A 99 1.63 8.45 -12.19
CA ARG A 99 0.54 7.75 -12.88
C ARG A 99 0.95 7.11 -14.22
N GLY A 100 1.84 7.74 -14.98
CA GLY A 100 2.34 7.25 -16.27
C GLY A 100 3.64 6.44 -16.20
N ALA A 101 4.14 6.10 -15.00
CA ALA A 101 5.33 5.27 -14.84
C ALA A 101 5.11 3.84 -15.34
N ALA A 102 6.20 3.09 -15.53
CA ALA A 102 6.11 1.68 -15.91
C ALA A 102 5.92 0.78 -14.69
N ASP A 103 5.26 -0.36 -14.91
CA ASP A 103 5.04 -1.35 -13.84
C ASP A 103 6.32 -2.09 -13.43
N ALA A 104 7.22 -2.35 -14.38
CA ALA A 104 8.44 -3.14 -14.15
C ALA A 104 9.64 -2.30 -13.65
N GLU A 105 9.41 -1.13 -13.06
CA GLU A 105 10.48 -0.35 -12.42
C GLU A 105 10.98 -1.03 -11.12
N ARG A 106 12.27 -0.84 -10.80
CA ARG A 106 12.83 -1.24 -9.49
C ARG A 106 12.24 -0.35 -8.39
N ASP A 107 11.35 -0.91 -7.59
CA ASP A 107 10.63 -0.22 -6.56
C ASP A 107 9.96 -1.23 -5.61
N ILE A 108 9.54 -0.79 -4.42
CA ILE A 108 8.57 -1.53 -3.61
C ILE A 108 7.24 -1.59 -4.35
N ARG A 109 6.50 -2.68 -4.16
CA ARG A 109 5.10 -2.77 -4.64
C ARG A 109 4.13 -2.59 -3.48
N GLY A 110 3.18 -1.68 -3.65
CA GLY A 110 2.01 -1.62 -2.79
C GLY A 110 1.16 -2.87 -2.95
N PHE A 111 0.61 -3.34 -1.84
CA PHE A 111 -0.29 -4.48 -1.75
C PHE A 111 -1.42 -4.09 -0.78
N ALA A 112 -2.43 -3.41 -1.28
CA ALA A 112 -3.52 -2.88 -0.47
C ALA A 112 -4.80 -3.70 -0.69
N ILE A 113 -5.36 -4.23 0.39
CA ILE A 113 -6.57 -5.06 0.37
C ILE A 113 -7.67 -4.35 1.15
N LYS A 114 -8.85 -4.28 0.57
CA LYS A 114 -10.09 -3.88 1.22
C LYS A 114 -10.99 -5.10 1.32
N PHE A 115 -11.26 -5.54 2.56
CA PHE A 115 -12.22 -6.59 2.84
C PHE A 115 -13.58 -5.97 3.17
N TYR A 116 -14.62 -6.40 2.47
CA TYR A 116 -15.99 -5.95 2.70
C TYR A 116 -16.66 -6.89 3.70
N THR A 117 -16.41 -6.67 5.00
CA THR A 117 -16.93 -7.54 6.05
C THR A 117 -18.33 -7.14 6.49
N ASP A 118 -19.04 -8.05 7.17
CA ASP A 118 -20.36 -7.80 7.74
C ASP A 118 -20.32 -6.70 8.85
N ALA A 119 -19.14 -6.49 9.46
CA ALA A 119 -18.92 -5.49 10.50
C ALA A 119 -18.29 -4.18 9.99
N GLY A 120 -18.22 -3.98 8.69
CA GLY A 120 -17.60 -2.82 8.06
C GLY A 120 -16.42 -3.17 7.15
N ASN A 121 -15.80 -2.17 6.56
CA ASN A 121 -14.59 -2.39 5.74
C ASN A 121 -13.36 -2.53 6.63
N TRP A 122 -12.56 -3.55 6.36
CA TRP A 122 -11.22 -3.67 6.88
C TRP A 122 -10.20 -3.47 5.75
N ASP A 123 -9.29 -2.50 5.92
CA ASP A 123 -8.24 -2.21 4.95
C ASP A 123 -6.87 -2.65 5.47
N LEU A 124 -6.29 -3.68 4.87
CA LEU A 124 -4.90 -4.09 5.10
C LEU A 124 -4.01 -3.45 4.03
N VAL A 125 -3.39 -2.32 4.37
CA VAL A 125 -2.64 -1.49 3.42
C VAL A 125 -1.15 -1.76 3.55
N GLY A 126 -0.68 -2.78 2.88
CA GLY A 126 0.68 -3.31 2.95
C GLY A 126 1.52 -3.13 1.69
N ASN A 127 2.65 -3.84 1.67
CA ASN A 127 3.61 -3.86 0.57
C ASN A 127 4.07 -5.30 0.27
N ASN A 128 4.85 -5.46 -0.79
CA ASN A 128 5.53 -6.74 -1.10
C ASN A 128 6.80 -6.96 -0.28
N THR A 129 7.09 -6.10 0.69
CA THR A 129 8.22 -6.20 1.62
C THR A 129 7.72 -6.20 3.06
N PRO A 130 8.35 -6.98 3.97
CA PRO A 130 7.92 -7.07 5.36
C PRO A 130 8.35 -5.85 6.20
N VAL A 131 9.23 -5.00 5.68
CA VAL A 131 9.79 -3.82 6.34
C VAL A 131 9.66 -2.59 5.44
N PHE A 132 10.03 -1.43 5.99
CA PHE A 132 10.07 -0.15 5.28
C PHE A 132 11.36 0.62 5.60
N PHE A 133 11.63 1.72 4.91
CA PHE A 133 12.84 2.54 5.09
C PHE A 133 12.88 3.29 6.42
N LEU A 134 11.75 3.53 7.04
CA LEU A 134 11.57 4.46 8.14
C LEU A 134 10.82 3.81 9.30
N ARG A 135 11.11 4.27 10.49
CA ARG A 135 10.39 3.93 11.73
C ARG A 135 9.77 5.15 12.43
N ASP A 136 9.96 6.36 11.88
CA ASP A 136 9.33 7.58 12.36
C ASP A 136 8.57 8.28 11.22
N PRO A 137 7.25 8.54 11.37
CA PRO A 137 6.42 9.13 10.33
C PRO A 137 6.79 10.57 9.98
N LEU A 138 7.48 11.30 10.87
CA LEU A 138 7.97 12.65 10.60
C LEU A 138 8.94 12.69 9.41
N LYS A 139 9.66 11.57 9.15
CA LYS A 139 10.60 11.43 8.03
C LYS A 139 9.94 10.99 6.72
N PHE A 140 8.64 10.66 6.72
CA PHE A 140 7.97 10.17 5.52
C PHE A 140 7.84 11.24 4.41
N PRO A 141 7.49 12.51 4.69
CA PRO A 141 7.54 13.56 3.67
C PRO A 141 8.93 13.76 3.08
N ASP A 142 9.98 13.70 3.90
CA ASP A 142 11.37 13.86 3.46
C ASP A 142 11.80 12.70 2.54
N LEU A 143 11.46 11.46 2.89
CA LEU A 143 11.64 10.31 2.00
C LEU A 143 11.00 10.54 0.64
N ASN A 144 9.75 11.01 0.63
CA ASN A 144 9.01 11.31 -0.60
C ASN A 144 9.73 12.35 -1.46
N HIS A 145 10.22 13.42 -0.85
CA HIS A 145 10.96 14.47 -1.55
C HIS A 145 12.28 13.94 -2.12
N ALA A 146 12.98 13.07 -1.40
CA ALA A 146 14.24 12.48 -1.85
C ALA A 146 14.06 11.51 -3.03
N VAL A 147 13.02 10.65 -3.01
CA VAL A 147 12.85 9.59 -4.02
C VAL A 147 12.04 10.04 -5.25
N LYS A 148 11.27 11.12 -5.16
CA LYS A 148 10.45 11.59 -6.28
C LYS A 148 11.25 12.53 -7.19
N ARG A 149 11.00 13.82 -7.12
CA ARG A 149 11.49 14.80 -8.07
C ARG A 149 12.26 15.92 -7.39
N ASP A 150 13.39 16.28 -7.94
CA ASP A 150 14.12 17.48 -7.56
C ASP A 150 13.26 18.73 -7.83
N PRO A 151 13.10 19.64 -6.86
CA PRO A 151 12.15 20.76 -6.99
C PRO A 151 12.55 21.80 -8.02
N ARG A 152 13.83 21.87 -8.42
CA ARG A 152 14.33 22.81 -9.42
C ARG A 152 14.25 22.26 -10.83
N THR A 153 14.63 20.98 -11.01
CA THR A 153 14.76 20.37 -12.33
C THR A 153 13.57 19.54 -12.73
N ASN A 154 12.72 19.13 -11.78
CA ASN A 154 11.64 18.16 -11.92
C ASN A 154 12.13 16.79 -12.43
N MET A 155 13.40 16.47 -12.25
CA MET A 155 13.99 15.16 -12.60
C MET A 155 14.17 14.30 -11.34
N ARG A 156 14.13 12.97 -11.50
CA ARG A 156 14.56 12.04 -10.44
C ARG A 156 16.07 12.22 -10.22
N SER A 157 16.50 12.10 -8.96
CA SER A 157 17.90 12.30 -8.55
C SER A 157 18.39 11.12 -7.74
N ALA A 158 19.24 10.29 -8.33
CA ALA A 158 19.92 9.22 -7.60
C ALA A 158 20.73 9.79 -6.41
N ARG A 159 21.36 10.95 -6.59
CA ARG A 159 22.10 11.65 -5.52
C ARG A 159 21.20 11.90 -4.30
N ASN A 160 20.03 12.54 -4.50
CA ASN A 160 19.12 12.88 -3.39
C ASN A 160 18.60 11.63 -2.69
N ASN A 161 18.25 10.62 -3.48
CA ASN A 161 17.74 9.36 -2.97
C ASN A 161 18.76 8.61 -2.12
N TRP A 162 19.99 8.41 -2.64
CA TRP A 162 21.05 7.71 -1.93
C TRP A 162 21.61 8.50 -0.76
N ASP A 163 21.66 9.84 -0.86
CA ASP A 163 22.06 10.68 0.27
C ASP A 163 21.11 10.48 1.45
N PHE A 164 19.80 10.57 1.21
CA PHE A 164 18.78 10.35 2.23
C PHE A 164 18.88 8.94 2.84
N TRP A 165 18.93 7.89 2.03
CA TRP A 165 18.97 6.52 2.53
C TRP A 165 20.23 6.23 3.35
N THR A 166 21.38 6.75 2.94
CA THR A 166 22.65 6.44 3.61
C THR A 166 22.82 7.21 4.91
N LEU A 167 22.15 8.34 5.10
CA LEU A 167 22.09 9.09 6.36
C LEU A 167 21.15 8.48 7.39
N LEU A 168 20.30 7.55 6.99
CA LEU A 168 19.37 6.81 7.85
C LEU A 168 19.75 5.32 7.87
N PRO A 169 20.61 4.89 8.79
CA PRO A 169 21.08 3.49 8.81
C PRO A 169 19.94 2.46 8.95
N GLU A 170 18.84 2.82 9.59
CA GLU A 170 17.63 1.96 9.66
C GLU A 170 17.03 1.64 8.29
N ALA A 171 17.31 2.43 7.25
CA ALA A 171 16.85 2.16 5.90
C ALA A 171 17.56 0.97 5.23
N LEU A 172 18.73 0.56 5.73
CA LEU A 172 19.57 -0.45 5.09
C LEU A 172 18.83 -1.77 4.86
N HIS A 173 17.98 -2.21 5.78
CA HIS A 173 17.22 -3.45 5.64
C HIS A 173 16.31 -3.39 4.40
N GLN A 174 15.53 -2.34 4.26
CA GLN A 174 14.66 -2.15 3.10
C GLN A 174 15.47 -1.92 1.81
N VAL A 175 16.55 -1.15 1.87
CA VAL A 175 17.44 -0.92 0.71
C VAL A 175 18.01 -2.25 0.21
N THR A 176 18.46 -3.13 1.12
CA THR A 176 18.96 -4.47 0.76
C THR A 176 17.91 -5.27 0.00
N ILE A 177 16.65 -5.27 0.45
CA ILE A 177 15.56 -5.96 -0.28
C ILE A 177 15.32 -5.31 -1.64
N THR A 178 15.26 -3.98 -1.71
CA THR A 178 14.97 -3.25 -2.94
C THR A 178 16.07 -3.44 -4.00
N MET A 179 17.33 -3.54 -3.59
CA MET A 179 18.46 -3.75 -4.50
C MET A 179 18.71 -5.23 -4.81
N SER A 180 18.11 -6.16 -4.07
CA SER A 180 18.20 -7.60 -4.38
C SER A 180 17.45 -7.96 -5.68
N ASP A 181 17.48 -9.24 -6.03
CA ASP A 181 16.69 -9.82 -7.11
C ASP A 181 15.17 -9.60 -6.92
N ARG A 182 14.70 -9.39 -5.69
CA ARG A 182 13.28 -9.13 -5.37
C ARG A 182 12.80 -7.71 -5.67
N GLY A 183 13.69 -6.79 -6.04
CA GLY A 183 13.35 -5.39 -6.32
C GLY A 183 12.46 -5.19 -7.56
N ILE A 184 12.43 -6.16 -8.48
CA ILE A 184 11.56 -6.14 -9.67
C ILE A 184 10.82 -7.49 -9.77
N PRO A 185 9.63 -7.63 -9.20
CA PRO A 185 8.80 -8.82 -9.41
C PRO A 185 8.47 -9.00 -10.89
N TYR A 186 8.40 -10.25 -11.36
CA TYR A 186 7.98 -10.57 -12.73
C TYR A 186 6.59 -10.04 -13.06
N SER A 187 5.68 -10.14 -12.10
CA SER A 187 4.34 -9.55 -12.14
C SER A 187 3.77 -9.46 -10.72
N TYR A 188 2.60 -8.83 -10.56
CA TYR A 188 1.91 -8.75 -9.25
C TYR A 188 1.56 -10.12 -8.67
N ARG A 189 1.35 -11.14 -9.52
CA ARG A 189 1.04 -12.51 -9.08
C ARG A 189 2.22 -13.24 -8.47
N HIS A 190 3.44 -12.84 -8.76
CA HIS A 190 4.68 -13.53 -8.40
C HIS A 190 5.42 -12.87 -7.24
N MET A 191 4.72 -12.17 -6.36
CA MET A 191 5.28 -11.56 -5.16
C MET A 191 4.44 -11.88 -3.93
N HIS A 192 5.08 -11.92 -2.77
CA HIS A 192 4.39 -11.94 -1.49
C HIS A 192 3.81 -10.56 -1.16
N GLY A 193 2.86 -10.53 -0.22
CA GLY A 193 2.34 -9.32 0.40
C GLY A 193 2.53 -9.37 1.91
N TYR A 194 2.64 -8.20 2.52
CA TYR A 194 2.81 -8.06 3.97
C TYR A 194 1.96 -6.89 4.46
N GLY A 195 1.33 -7.04 5.61
CA GLY A 195 0.71 -5.91 6.31
C GLY A 195 1.74 -4.90 6.82
N SER A 196 3.01 -5.33 6.86
CA SER A 196 4.22 -4.60 7.27
C SER A 196 4.20 -4.19 8.73
N HIS A 197 3.20 -3.44 9.17
CA HIS A 197 3.02 -3.00 10.55
C HIS A 197 2.69 -4.14 11.51
N THR A 198 2.95 -3.88 12.79
CA THR A 198 2.32 -4.63 13.86
C THR A 198 0.94 -4.03 14.11
N PHE A 199 -0.09 -4.89 14.09
CA PHE A 199 -1.46 -4.60 14.53
C PHE A 199 -1.76 -5.34 15.82
N SER A 200 -2.97 -5.25 16.32
CA SER A 200 -3.45 -6.11 17.41
C SER A 200 -4.69 -6.89 17.01
N LEU A 201 -4.81 -8.10 17.55
CA LEU A 201 -6.01 -8.91 17.55
C LEU A 201 -6.60 -8.92 18.97
N ILE A 202 -7.92 -8.86 19.05
CA ILE A 202 -8.65 -8.88 20.34
C ILE A 202 -9.67 -10.02 20.25
N ASN A 203 -9.56 -10.99 21.15
CA ASN A 203 -10.44 -12.14 21.15
C ASN A 203 -11.76 -11.88 21.92
N ALA A 204 -12.61 -12.89 22.04
CA ALA A 204 -13.91 -12.79 22.68
C ALA A 204 -13.81 -12.43 24.18
N GLU A 205 -12.74 -12.86 24.85
CA GLU A 205 -12.44 -12.59 26.24
C GLU A 205 -11.82 -11.20 26.48
N GLY A 206 -11.60 -10.42 25.41
CA GLY A 206 -10.96 -9.10 25.47
C GLY A 206 -9.43 -9.18 25.59
N LYS A 207 -8.81 -10.34 25.40
CA LYS A 207 -7.35 -10.48 25.41
C LYS A 207 -6.76 -9.95 24.11
N ARG A 208 -5.77 -9.04 24.24
CA ARG A 208 -5.00 -8.49 23.12
C ARG A 208 -3.79 -9.38 22.80
N THR A 209 -3.49 -9.49 21.50
CA THR A 209 -2.31 -10.16 20.96
C THR A 209 -1.78 -9.33 19.79
N TRP A 210 -0.48 -9.09 19.74
CA TRP A 210 0.15 -8.39 18.62
C TRP A 210 0.24 -9.31 17.41
N VAL A 211 0.08 -8.76 16.22
CA VAL A 211 0.01 -9.54 14.97
C VAL A 211 0.73 -8.85 13.82
N LYS A 212 1.41 -9.65 12.99
CA LYS A 212 1.84 -9.27 11.65
C LYS A 212 1.16 -10.18 10.62
N PHE A 213 0.65 -9.58 9.53
CA PHE A 213 -0.03 -10.29 8.45
C PHE A 213 0.92 -10.54 7.27
N HIS A 214 0.87 -11.74 6.72
CA HIS A 214 1.65 -12.18 5.57
C HIS A 214 0.72 -12.79 4.52
N LEU A 215 0.98 -12.53 3.23
CA LEU A 215 0.29 -13.13 2.10
C LEU A 215 1.32 -13.77 1.18
N HIS A 216 1.38 -15.09 1.19
CA HIS A 216 2.33 -15.83 0.37
C HIS A 216 1.69 -16.23 -0.94
N THR A 217 2.26 -15.78 -2.06
CA THR A 217 1.77 -16.14 -3.38
C THR A 217 1.85 -17.64 -3.62
N GLN A 218 0.80 -18.22 -4.17
CA GLN A 218 0.75 -19.63 -4.57
C GLN A 218 1.34 -19.86 -5.98
N GLN A 219 1.55 -18.78 -6.75
CA GLN A 219 2.14 -18.82 -8.10
C GLN A 219 3.68 -18.95 -8.07
N GLY A 220 4.29 -18.89 -6.88
CA GLY A 220 5.73 -18.87 -6.67
C GLY A 220 6.35 -17.47 -6.91
N ILE A 221 7.50 -17.25 -6.31
CA ILE A 221 8.28 -16.02 -6.51
C ILE A 221 9.01 -16.11 -7.84
N LYS A 222 8.88 -15.04 -8.64
CA LYS A 222 9.63 -14.85 -9.88
C LYS A 222 9.97 -13.37 -10.03
N ASN A 223 11.19 -13.08 -10.42
CA ASN A 223 11.71 -11.71 -10.53
C ASN A 223 12.29 -11.48 -11.93
N LEU A 224 12.46 -10.21 -12.28
CA LEU A 224 13.16 -9.75 -13.50
C LEU A 224 14.54 -9.23 -13.16
N THR A 225 15.48 -9.38 -14.05
CA THR A 225 16.72 -8.60 -14.04
C THR A 225 16.43 -7.16 -14.50
N ASP A 226 17.36 -6.24 -14.28
CA ASP A 226 17.21 -4.86 -14.76
C ASP A 226 17.14 -4.83 -16.32
N GLU A 227 17.95 -5.66 -17.01
CA GLU A 227 17.95 -5.75 -18.48
C GLU A 227 16.62 -6.29 -19.03
N GLU A 228 16.06 -7.33 -18.38
CA GLU A 228 14.73 -7.86 -18.75
C GLU A 228 13.65 -6.81 -18.52
N ALA A 229 13.72 -6.09 -17.40
CA ALA A 229 12.78 -5.03 -17.06
C ALA A 229 12.85 -3.87 -18.05
N GLU A 230 14.05 -3.39 -18.41
CA GLU A 230 14.25 -2.34 -19.43
C GLU A 230 13.68 -2.77 -20.79
N ALA A 231 13.93 -4.01 -21.20
CA ALA A 231 13.41 -4.56 -22.45
C ALA A 231 11.86 -4.63 -22.47
N ILE A 232 11.26 -4.98 -21.31
CA ILE A 232 9.80 -5.01 -21.15
C ILE A 232 9.24 -3.58 -21.15
N ILE A 233 9.81 -2.67 -20.38
CA ILE A 233 9.37 -1.26 -20.29
C ILE A 233 9.39 -0.59 -21.67
N GLY A 234 10.39 -0.89 -22.50
CA GLY A 234 10.48 -0.38 -23.85
C GLY A 234 9.36 -0.84 -24.79
N LYS A 235 8.68 -1.93 -24.47
CA LYS A 235 7.60 -2.52 -25.28
C LYS A 235 6.22 -2.36 -24.64
N ASP A 236 6.13 -2.55 -23.33
CA ASP A 236 4.88 -2.56 -22.57
C ASP A 236 5.10 -1.99 -21.16
N ARG A 237 4.69 -0.76 -20.94
CA ARG A 237 4.79 -0.08 -19.65
C ARG A 237 3.78 -0.61 -18.63
N GLU A 238 2.72 -1.26 -19.09
CA GLU A 238 1.61 -1.83 -18.33
C GLU A 238 1.74 -3.35 -18.15
N SER A 239 2.96 -3.88 -18.19
CA SER A 239 3.22 -5.34 -18.23
C SER A 239 2.60 -6.11 -17.05
N HIS A 240 2.67 -5.58 -15.83
CA HIS A 240 2.09 -6.25 -14.66
C HIS A 240 0.57 -6.09 -14.61
N GLN A 241 0.05 -4.94 -15.04
CA GLN A 241 -1.39 -4.72 -15.16
C GLN A 241 -2.00 -5.66 -16.20
N ARG A 242 -1.35 -5.81 -17.35
CA ARG A 242 -1.75 -6.74 -18.42
C ARG A 242 -1.76 -8.18 -17.93
N ASP A 243 -0.68 -8.63 -17.28
CA ASP A 243 -0.57 -9.98 -16.73
C ASP A 243 -1.70 -10.27 -15.73
N LEU A 244 -1.99 -9.35 -14.81
CA LEU A 244 -3.08 -9.50 -13.85
C LEU A 244 -4.45 -9.59 -14.55
N TYR A 245 -4.73 -8.63 -15.45
CA TYR A 245 -6.01 -8.55 -16.16
C TYR A 245 -6.25 -9.79 -17.00
N GLU A 246 -5.28 -10.17 -17.85
CA GLU A 246 -5.43 -11.30 -18.76
C GLU A 246 -5.46 -12.65 -18.05
N SER A 247 -4.77 -12.81 -16.92
CA SER A 247 -4.84 -14.06 -16.15
C SER A 247 -6.25 -14.28 -15.60
N ILE A 248 -6.89 -13.23 -15.10
CA ILE A 248 -8.28 -13.30 -14.60
C ILE A 248 -9.26 -13.57 -15.74
N GLU A 249 -9.10 -12.89 -16.90
CA GLU A 249 -9.95 -13.15 -18.08
C GLU A 249 -9.85 -14.60 -18.59
N LYS A 250 -8.67 -15.21 -18.47
CA LYS A 250 -8.42 -16.61 -18.86
C LYS A 250 -8.89 -17.62 -17.82
N GLY A 251 -9.36 -17.18 -16.63
CA GLY A 251 -9.72 -18.04 -15.51
C GLY A 251 -8.52 -18.59 -14.71
N ASP A 252 -7.29 -18.11 -14.97
CA ASP A 252 -6.11 -18.41 -14.18
C ASP A 252 -6.03 -17.44 -12.99
N PHE A 253 -6.86 -17.71 -11.98
CA PHE A 253 -7.10 -16.83 -10.84
C PHE A 253 -5.90 -16.81 -9.88
N PRO A 254 -5.26 -15.65 -9.69
CA PRO A 254 -4.14 -15.53 -8.76
C PRO A 254 -4.59 -15.76 -7.31
N LYS A 255 -3.74 -16.46 -6.52
CA LYS A 255 -4.03 -16.82 -5.13
C LYS A 255 -2.87 -16.52 -4.20
N TRP A 256 -3.22 -16.16 -2.97
CA TRP A 256 -2.29 -15.99 -1.86
C TRP A 256 -2.83 -16.67 -0.61
N THR A 257 -1.97 -17.37 0.10
CA THR A 257 -2.28 -17.86 1.45
C THR A 257 -1.96 -16.78 2.45
N MET A 258 -2.93 -16.43 3.29
CA MET A 258 -2.73 -15.51 4.41
C MET A 258 -2.22 -16.28 5.61
N PHE A 259 -1.14 -15.76 6.21
CA PHE A 259 -0.60 -16.20 7.49
C PHE A 259 -0.55 -15.04 8.46
N ILE A 260 -0.50 -15.36 9.74
CA ILE A 260 -0.19 -14.40 10.82
C ILE A 260 1.01 -14.88 11.62
N GLN A 261 1.79 -13.93 12.13
CA GLN A 261 2.68 -14.11 13.27
C GLN A 261 2.05 -13.43 14.47
N VAL A 262 2.12 -14.06 15.63
CA VAL A 262 1.52 -13.54 16.86
C VAL A 262 2.55 -13.42 17.98
N MET A 263 2.41 -12.38 18.81
CA MET A 263 3.25 -12.09 19.95
C MET A 263 2.35 -11.62 21.09
N THR A 264 2.49 -12.19 22.30
CA THR A 264 1.73 -11.71 23.45
C THR A 264 2.26 -10.37 23.95
N GLU A 265 1.49 -9.67 24.80
CA GLU A 265 1.95 -8.41 25.42
C GLU A 265 3.18 -8.65 26.29
N GLU A 266 3.25 -9.77 27.02
CA GLU A 266 4.39 -10.17 27.84
C GLU A 266 5.64 -10.47 26.98
N GLN A 267 5.46 -11.15 25.84
CA GLN A 267 6.56 -11.40 24.90
C GLN A 267 7.07 -10.10 24.29
N ALA A 268 6.17 -9.17 23.95
CA ALA A 268 6.54 -7.87 23.42
C ALA A 268 7.35 -7.04 24.42
N ALA A 269 6.97 -7.06 25.70
CA ALA A 269 7.71 -6.39 26.77
C ALA A 269 9.12 -6.95 26.99
N GLN A 270 9.35 -8.24 26.65
CA GLN A 270 10.63 -8.92 26.78
C GLN A 270 11.41 -9.01 25.48
N CYS A 271 10.87 -8.49 24.37
CA CYS A 271 11.50 -8.56 23.07
C CYS A 271 12.83 -7.77 23.08
N PRO A 272 13.95 -8.34 22.57
CA PRO A 272 15.26 -7.68 22.60
C PRO A 272 15.38 -6.47 21.67
N PHE A 273 14.37 -6.21 20.85
CA PHE A 273 14.22 -5.04 20.00
C PHE A 273 12.76 -4.55 20.07
N ASN A 274 12.51 -3.33 19.62
CA ASN A 274 11.14 -2.81 19.56
C ASN A 274 10.29 -3.61 18.55
N PRO A 275 9.30 -4.42 18.98
CA PRO A 275 8.48 -5.24 18.09
C PRO A 275 7.52 -4.42 17.22
N PHE A 276 7.40 -3.13 17.49
CA PHE A 276 6.58 -2.16 16.74
C PHE A 276 7.42 -1.35 15.74
N ASP A 277 8.72 -1.64 15.61
CA ASP A 277 9.61 -1.01 14.64
C ASP A 277 9.36 -1.58 13.24
N LEU A 278 8.90 -0.73 12.31
CA LEU A 278 8.59 -1.10 10.93
C LEU A 278 9.84 -1.48 10.12
N THR A 279 11.04 -1.18 10.57
CA THR A 279 12.28 -1.58 9.89
C THR A 279 12.73 -3.00 10.26
N LYS A 280 11.99 -3.68 11.16
CA LYS A 280 12.35 -4.99 11.70
C LYS A 280 11.29 -6.05 11.44
N VAL A 281 11.74 -7.29 11.25
CA VAL A 281 10.90 -8.48 11.15
C VAL A 281 10.94 -9.28 12.45
N TRP A 282 9.91 -10.06 12.70
CA TRP A 282 9.92 -11.08 13.75
C TRP A 282 10.47 -12.38 13.18
N SER A 283 11.36 -13.02 13.90
CA SER A 283 11.93 -14.31 13.49
C SER A 283 10.83 -15.37 13.35
N GLN A 284 10.71 -16.00 12.19
CA GLN A 284 9.75 -17.09 11.98
C GLN A 284 10.09 -18.35 12.80
N LYS A 285 11.32 -18.46 13.30
CA LYS A 285 11.73 -19.54 14.21
C LYS A 285 11.12 -19.33 15.61
N GLU A 286 11.03 -18.09 16.06
CA GLU A 286 10.50 -17.72 17.38
C GLU A 286 9.00 -17.47 17.34
N TYR A 287 8.52 -16.84 16.26
CA TYR A 287 7.13 -16.53 15.99
C TYR A 287 6.72 -17.18 14.67
N PRO A 288 6.35 -18.47 14.68
CA PRO A 288 6.05 -19.22 13.45
C PRO A 288 4.80 -18.66 12.75
N LEU A 289 4.74 -18.88 11.45
CA LEU A 289 3.59 -18.54 10.63
C LEU A 289 2.41 -19.47 10.97
N ILE A 290 1.25 -18.87 11.21
CA ILE A 290 -0.03 -19.55 11.44
C ILE A 290 -0.90 -19.28 10.22
N GLU A 291 -1.34 -20.31 9.53
CA GLU A 291 -2.22 -20.18 8.38
C GLU A 291 -3.61 -19.71 8.80
N VAL A 292 -4.22 -18.85 7.99
CA VAL A 292 -5.54 -18.25 8.24
C VAL A 292 -6.53 -18.58 7.14
N GLY A 293 -6.14 -18.37 5.88
CA GLY A 293 -7.04 -18.53 4.76
C GLY A 293 -6.41 -18.22 3.41
N VAL A 294 -7.22 -18.29 2.37
CA VAL A 294 -6.79 -18.07 0.98
C VAL A 294 -7.54 -16.89 0.37
N MET A 295 -6.79 -15.98 -0.21
CA MET A 295 -7.28 -14.91 -1.08
C MET A 295 -7.15 -15.34 -2.53
N GLU A 296 -8.25 -15.23 -3.30
CA GLU A 296 -8.29 -15.47 -4.74
C GLU A 296 -8.82 -14.22 -5.45
N LEU A 297 -8.17 -13.77 -6.53
CA LEU A 297 -8.65 -12.69 -7.39
C LEU A 297 -9.28 -13.28 -8.64
N ASN A 298 -10.57 -13.02 -8.84
CA ASN A 298 -11.39 -13.72 -9.85
C ASN A 298 -12.29 -12.80 -10.69
N ARG A 299 -12.20 -11.49 -10.53
CA ARG A 299 -12.99 -10.54 -11.30
C ARG A 299 -12.23 -9.23 -11.56
N ASN A 300 -12.15 -8.85 -12.82
CA ASN A 300 -11.59 -7.57 -13.23
C ASN A 300 -12.56 -6.40 -12.93
N PRO A 301 -12.04 -5.15 -12.75
CA PRO A 301 -12.88 -3.95 -12.71
C PRO A 301 -13.61 -3.76 -14.04
N GLU A 302 -14.86 -3.26 -13.98
CA GLU A 302 -15.59 -2.86 -15.19
C GLU A 302 -15.12 -1.50 -15.72
N ASN A 303 -14.73 -0.61 -14.80
CA ASN A 303 -14.22 0.72 -15.12
C ASN A 303 -13.01 1.02 -14.22
N TYR A 304 -11.84 1.20 -14.84
CA TYR A 304 -10.60 1.46 -14.10
C TYR A 304 -10.70 2.71 -13.22
N PHE A 305 -11.28 3.81 -13.74
CA PHE A 305 -11.38 5.05 -12.97
C PHE A 305 -12.31 4.88 -11.77
N ALA A 306 -13.49 4.30 -11.98
CA ALA A 306 -14.47 4.11 -10.92
C ALA A 306 -13.97 3.17 -9.82
N ASP A 307 -13.36 2.04 -10.20
CA ASP A 307 -13.05 0.95 -9.27
C ASP A 307 -11.60 1.00 -8.77
N VAL A 308 -10.64 1.49 -9.57
CA VAL A 308 -9.21 1.47 -9.23
C VAL A 308 -8.68 2.84 -8.89
N GLU A 309 -8.94 3.86 -9.73
CA GLU A 309 -8.45 5.22 -9.49
C GLU A 309 -9.14 5.85 -8.28
N GLN A 310 -10.44 5.65 -8.13
CA GLN A 310 -11.24 6.16 -7.00
C GLN A 310 -11.21 5.26 -5.75
N ALA A 311 -10.56 4.11 -5.79
CA ALA A 311 -10.39 3.30 -4.58
C ALA A 311 -9.64 4.08 -3.50
N ALA A 312 -10.22 4.13 -2.30
CA ALA A 312 -9.71 4.81 -1.12
C ALA A 312 -9.38 3.78 -0.05
N PHE A 313 -8.10 3.53 0.17
CA PHE A 313 -7.63 2.71 1.28
C PHE A 313 -7.25 3.59 2.46
N ASN A 314 -7.53 3.10 3.67
CA ASN A 314 -7.15 3.78 4.90
C ASN A 314 -6.81 2.73 5.97
N PRO A 315 -5.56 2.66 6.49
CA PRO A 315 -5.20 1.77 7.60
C PRO A 315 -6.06 1.97 8.85
N ALA A 316 -6.75 3.11 9.00
CA ALA A 316 -7.69 3.36 10.08
C ALA A 316 -9.01 2.57 9.95
N ASN A 317 -9.30 1.99 8.78
CA ASN A 317 -10.45 1.12 8.59
C ASN A 317 -10.16 -0.25 9.19
N VAL A 318 -10.53 -0.45 10.43
CA VAL A 318 -10.49 -1.73 11.15
C VAL A 318 -11.88 -2.13 11.59
N VAL A 319 -12.07 -3.38 11.97
CA VAL A 319 -13.34 -3.94 12.44
C VAL A 319 -13.17 -4.51 13.85
N PRO A 320 -14.24 -4.69 14.64
CA PRO A 320 -14.13 -5.27 15.97
C PRO A 320 -13.32 -6.58 15.96
N GLY A 321 -12.36 -6.67 16.87
CA GLY A 321 -11.42 -7.80 16.94
C GLY A 321 -10.08 -7.58 16.23
N ILE A 322 -9.94 -6.49 15.46
CA ILE A 322 -8.68 -6.03 14.84
C ILE A 322 -8.48 -4.58 15.27
N SER A 323 -7.29 -4.23 15.77
CA SER A 323 -7.00 -2.88 16.22
C SER A 323 -5.53 -2.50 15.99
N PHE A 324 -5.14 -1.36 16.48
CA PHE A 324 -3.83 -0.74 16.26
C PHE A 324 -2.80 -1.20 17.27
N SER A 325 -1.56 -0.76 17.07
CA SER A 325 -0.44 -0.96 17.97
C SER A 325 0.31 0.36 18.20
N PRO A 326 1.30 0.41 19.11
CA PRO A 326 2.19 1.56 19.29
C PRO A 326 3.17 1.82 18.13
N ASP A 327 3.09 1.12 17.03
CA ASP A 327 3.89 1.37 15.82
C ASP A 327 3.71 2.83 15.37
N ARG A 328 4.78 3.63 15.49
CA ARG A 328 4.73 5.07 15.16
C ARG A 328 4.36 5.33 13.70
N MET A 329 4.88 4.50 12.78
CA MET A 329 4.55 4.63 11.36
C MET A 329 3.08 4.32 11.09
N LEU A 330 2.50 3.30 11.75
CA LEU A 330 1.07 3.02 11.67
C LEU A 330 0.26 4.21 12.18
N GLN A 331 0.58 4.76 13.35
CA GLN A 331 -0.12 5.91 13.95
C GLN A 331 -0.13 7.12 12.99
N GLY A 332 0.99 7.45 12.35
CA GLY A 332 1.05 8.53 11.35
C GLY A 332 0.16 8.25 10.12
N ARG A 333 0.04 6.99 9.71
CA ARG A 333 -0.78 6.58 8.58
C ARG A 333 -2.29 6.66 8.86
N LEU A 334 -2.72 6.54 10.13
CA LEU A 334 -4.14 6.67 10.51
C LEU A 334 -4.72 8.05 10.13
N PHE A 335 -3.93 9.10 10.22
CA PHE A 335 -4.32 10.44 9.78
C PHE A 335 -4.10 10.64 8.27
N SER A 336 -2.87 10.38 7.80
CA SER A 336 -2.39 10.76 6.48
C SER A 336 -3.25 10.20 5.33
N TYR A 337 -3.71 8.96 5.42
CA TYR A 337 -4.51 8.33 4.37
C TYR A 337 -5.91 8.94 4.28
N GLY A 338 -6.58 9.14 5.39
CA GLY A 338 -7.90 9.76 5.43
C GLY A 338 -7.88 11.20 4.90
N ASP A 339 -6.84 11.96 5.25
CA ASP A 339 -6.62 13.32 4.76
C ASP A 339 -6.42 13.35 3.23
N ALA A 340 -5.52 12.50 2.73
CA ALA A 340 -5.26 12.39 1.29
C ALA A 340 -6.51 11.99 0.48
N GLN A 341 -7.33 11.09 0.98
CA GLN A 341 -8.56 10.66 0.29
C GLN A 341 -9.62 11.78 0.27
N ARG A 342 -9.76 12.55 1.35
CA ARG A 342 -10.65 13.71 1.37
C ARG A 342 -10.21 14.77 0.35
N TYR A 343 -8.92 15.01 0.21
CA TYR A 343 -8.36 15.90 -0.81
C TYR A 343 -8.62 15.39 -2.23
N ARG A 344 -8.41 14.10 -2.50
CA ARG A 344 -8.52 13.53 -3.84
C ARG A 344 -9.96 13.33 -4.30
N LEU A 345 -10.85 12.90 -3.41
CA LEU A 345 -12.17 12.36 -3.72
C LEU A 345 -13.32 13.09 -3.04
N GLY A 346 -13.03 13.94 -2.07
CA GLY A 346 -14.04 14.64 -1.28
C GLY A 346 -14.41 13.91 0.01
N VAL A 347 -15.14 14.60 0.88
CA VAL A 347 -15.49 14.14 2.23
C VAL A 347 -16.38 12.89 2.22
N ASN A 348 -17.22 12.76 1.20
CA ASN A 348 -18.15 11.63 1.05
C ASN A 348 -17.60 10.49 0.18
N HIS A 349 -16.27 10.33 0.07
CA HIS A 349 -15.65 9.28 -0.73
C HIS A 349 -16.05 7.84 -0.33
N TYR A 350 -16.55 7.64 0.89
CA TYR A 350 -17.11 6.35 1.34
C TYR A 350 -18.39 5.97 0.59
N GLN A 351 -19.05 6.88 -0.13
CA GLN A 351 -20.24 6.58 -0.94
C GLN A 351 -19.91 6.07 -2.34
N ILE A 352 -18.67 6.24 -2.79
CA ILE A 352 -18.20 5.64 -4.06
C ILE A 352 -18.29 4.12 -3.94
N PRO A 353 -18.88 3.40 -4.90
CA PRO A 353 -19.20 1.96 -4.76
C PRO A 353 -18.05 1.09 -4.29
N VAL A 354 -16.83 1.26 -4.83
CA VAL A 354 -15.65 0.50 -4.42
C VAL A 354 -15.20 0.78 -2.98
N ASN A 355 -15.58 1.93 -2.42
CA ASN A 355 -15.23 2.34 -1.06
C ASN A 355 -16.36 2.08 -0.05
N ARG A 356 -17.57 1.85 -0.56
CA ARG A 356 -18.76 1.74 0.28
C ARG A 356 -18.72 0.48 1.13
N SER A 357 -19.04 0.64 2.42
CA SER A 357 -19.26 -0.49 3.31
C SER A 357 -20.47 -1.31 2.84
N ARG A 358 -20.34 -2.64 2.97
CA ARG A 358 -21.44 -3.60 2.73
C ARG A 358 -22.08 -4.08 4.02
N CYS A 359 -21.71 -3.47 5.15
CA CYS A 359 -22.35 -3.74 6.43
C CYS A 359 -23.86 -3.45 6.33
N PRO A 360 -24.74 -4.43 6.62
CA PRO A 360 -26.18 -4.24 6.54
C PRO A 360 -26.72 -3.27 7.61
N PHE A 361 -25.94 -3.01 8.64
CA PHE A 361 -26.28 -2.11 9.76
C PHE A 361 -25.56 -0.76 9.66
N LEU A 362 -25.14 -0.36 8.45
CA LEU A 362 -24.47 0.93 8.28
C LEU A 362 -25.43 2.07 8.58
N ASN A 363 -25.22 2.72 9.71
CA ASN A 363 -25.90 3.95 10.11
C ASN A 363 -24.89 4.98 10.57
N MET A 364 -24.93 6.17 9.99
CA MET A 364 -24.10 7.29 10.41
C MET A 364 -24.88 8.58 10.29
N TYR A 365 -24.62 9.53 11.19
CA TYR A 365 -25.27 10.83 11.20
C TYR A 365 -24.37 11.97 10.69
N HIS A 366 -23.33 11.65 9.93
CA HIS A 366 -22.55 12.66 9.22
C HIS A 366 -23.47 13.40 8.24
N ARG A 367 -23.35 14.74 8.21
CA ARG A 367 -24.22 15.57 7.39
C ARG A 367 -23.48 16.19 6.24
N ASP A 368 -24.21 16.39 5.17
CA ASP A 368 -23.91 17.28 4.06
C ASP A 368 -22.51 17.03 3.39
N GLY A 369 -21.99 18.03 2.73
CA GLY A 369 -20.73 17.97 1.98
C GLY A 369 -20.91 17.48 0.53
N GLN A 370 -19.89 17.71 -0.27
CA GLN A 370 -19.91 17.36 -1.70
C GLN A 370 -20.26 15.91 -1.94
N MET A 371 -21.07 15.65 -2.94
CA MET A 371 -21.48 14.31 -3.38
C MET A 371 -22.24 13.51 -2.31
N ARG A 372 -22.92 14.17 -1.36
CA ARG A 372 -23.84 13.49 -0.46
C ARG A 372 -25.04 12.97 -1.22
N VAL A 373 -25.26 11.63 -1.25
CA VAL A 373 -26.29 10.99 -2.09
C VAL A 373 -27.09 9.90 -1.36
N ASP A 374 -26.82 9.64 -0.09
CA ASP A 374 -27.35 8.48 0.67
C ASP A 374 -28.50 8.83 1.64
N GLY A 375 -29.05 10.04 1.57
CA GLY A 375 -30.15 10.49 2.44
C GLY A 375 -29.73 10.67 3.90
N ASN A 376 -30.67 10.46 4.84
CA ASN A 376 -30.49 10.67 6.29
C ASN A 376 -30.62 9.38 7.11
N HIS A 377 -30.56 8.20 6.50
CA HIS A 377 -30.76 6.91 7.17
C HIS A 377 -32.06 6.84 8.00
N GLY A 378 -33.11 7.53 7.53
CA GLY A 378 -34.44 7.57 8.16
C GLY A 378 -34.56 8.54 9.34
N SER A 379 -33.50 9.27 9.71
CA SER A 379 -33.50 10.22 10.83
C SER A 379 -33.36 11.66 10.37
N THR A 380 -33.90 12.58 11.16
CA THR A 380 -33.63 14.03 11.07
C THR A 380 -32.63 14.52 12.13
N ILE A 381 -32.20 13.63 13.01
CA ILE A 381 -31.31 13.93 14.13
C ILE A 381 -29.86 13.63 13.71
N GLY A 382 -29.02 14.67 13.64
CA GLY A 382 -27.61 14.56 13.28
C GLY A 382 -26.69 15.11 14.39
N TYR A 383 -27.05 14.89 15.67
CA TYR A 383 -26.27 15.36 16.82
C TYR A 383 -26.48 14.50 18.07
N GLU A 384 -25.47 14.46 18.90
CA GLU A 384 -25.44 13.85 20.23
C GLU A 384 -24.89 14.88 21.25
N PRO A 385 -25.40 14.94 22.52
CA PRO A 385 -26.56 14.19 22.99
C PRO A 385 -27.87 14.74 22.46
N ASN A 386 -28.91 13.89 22.40
CA ASN A 386 -30.26 14.27 22.05
C ASN A 386 -31.30 13.58 22.94
N SER A 387 -32.55 14.05 22.90
CA SER A 387 -33.66 13.52 23.70
C SER A 387 -34.50 12.47 22.96
N TYR A 388 -34.10 12.10 21.74
CA TYR A 388 -34.94 11.24 20.88
C TYR A 388 -34.54 9.75 20.96
N GLY A 389 -33.31 9.44 21.40
CA GLY A 389 -32.81 8.07 21.56
C GLY A 389 -32.67 7.26 20.26
N GLU A 390 -32.53 7.94 19.12
CA GLU A 390 -32.41 7.27 17.82
C GLU A 390 -31.01 6.65 17.60
N TRP A 391 -29.98 7.24 18.19
CA TRP A 391 -28.59 6.79 18.07
C TRP A 391 -28.16 6.09 19.34
N GLN A 392 -27.54 4.92 19.21
CA GLN A 392 -27.09 4.12 20.35
C GLN A 392 -25.64 3.66 20.14
N ASN A 393 -24.84 3.81 21.19
CA ASN A 393 -23.50 3.25 21.22
C ASN A 393 -23.57 1.72 21.31
N GLN A 394 -22.72 1.03 20.57
CA GLN A 394 -22.55 -0.42 20.61
C GLN A 394 -21.45 -0.76 21.60
N THR A 395 -21.75 -0.68 22.90
CA THR A 395 -20.76 -0.79 23.99
C THR A 395 -20.10 -2.16 24.10
N GLU A 396 -20.70 -3.20 23.52
CA GLU A 396 -20.16 -4.55 23.41
C GLU A 396 -18.90 -4.63 22.55
N TYR A 397 -18.68 -3.64 21.68
CA TYR A 397 -17.47 -3.54 20.84
C TYR A 397 -16.38 -2.67 21.47
N LYS A 398 -16.57 -2.18 22.72
CA LYS A 398 -15.53 -1.42 23.40
C LYS A 398 -14.26 -2.25 23.55
N GLU A 399 -13.13 -1.68 23.15
CA GLU A 399 -11.85 -2.35 23.26
C GLU A 399 -11.32 -2.31 24.72
N PRO A 400 -10.51 -3.30 25.11
CA PRO A 400 -9.78 -3.22 26.38
C PRO A 400 -8.79 -2.04 26.34
N PRO A 401 -8.51 -1.42 27.50
CA PRO A 401 -7.49 -0.38 27.57
C PRO A 401 -6.14 -0.84 26.97
N LEU A 402 -5.44 0.06 26.32
CA LEU A 402 -4.03 -0.10 26.00
C LEU A 402 -3.25 0.61 27.10
N GLU A 403 -2.55 -0.14 27.92
CA GLU A 403 -1.71 0.43 28.97
C GLU A 403 -0.41 0.95 28.37
N LEU A 404 -0.09 2.20 28.66
CA LEU A 404 1.11 2.88 28.17
C LEU A 404 1.85 3.50 29.34
N ASP A 405 3.17 3.24 29.41
CA ASP A 405 4.06 3.84 30.39
C ASP A 405 4.87 4.98 29.77
N GLY A 406 5.25 5.95 30.61
CA GLY A 406 6.20 7.00 30.29
C GLY A 406 5.60 8.38 30.09
N ALA A 407 6.46 9.39 30.13
CA ALA A 407 6.10 10.78 29.87
C ALA A 407 5.93 11.05 28.37
N ALA A 408 4.97 11.90 28.02
CA ALA A 408 4.81 12.39 26.66
C ALA A 408 5.93 13.38 26.34
N TYR A 409 6.80 13.05 25.39
CA TYR A 409 7.93 13.86 24.97
C TYR A 409 8.37 13.48 23.53
N GLN A 410 9.25 14.28 22.94
CA GLN A 410 9.90 13.98 21.65
C GLN A 410 11.08 13.01 21.85
N TRP A 411 10.78 11.76 22.21
CA TRP A 411 11.80 10.75 22.44
C TRP A 411 12.54 10.39 21.16
N ASP A 412 13.88 10.44 21.22
CA ASP A 412 14.71 9.96 20.12
C ASP A 412 14.68 8.41 20.12
N TYR A 413 14.04 7.85 19.09
CA TYR A 413 13.93 6.40 18.93
C TYR A 413 15.31 5.71 18.77
N ARG A 414 16.36 6.46 18.43
CA ARG A 414 17.72 5.94 18.30
C ARG A 414 18.36 5.66 19.67
N GLU A 415 17.86 6.25 20.74
CA GLU A 415 18.30 5.95 22.11
C GLU A 415 17.76 4.61 22.60
N ASP A 416 16.61 4.16 22.06
CA ASP A 416 15.96 2.91 22.42
C ASP A 416 16.57 1.69 21.69
N ASP A 417 16.83 1.81 20.39
CA ASP A 417 17.36 0.73 19.56
C ASP A 417 18.30 1.28 18.47
N THR A 418 19.57 0.97 18.60
CA THR A 418 20.64 1.33 17.66
C THR A 418 21.10 0.17 16.78
N ASP A 419 20.50 -1.02 16.90
CA ASP A 419 20.84 -2.15 16.05
C ASP A 419 20.17 -2.07 14.68
N TYR A 420 20.79 -1.36 13.76
CA TYR A 420 20.37 -1.21 12.37
C TYR A 420 20.91 -2.31 11.46
N TYR A 421 21.81 -3.17 11.93
CA TYR A 421 22.68 -3.99 11.08
C TYR A 421 22.47 -5.49 11.22
N SER A 422 21.99 -5.99 12.36
CA SER A 422 21.82 -7.44 12.59
C SER A 422 20.83 -8.08 11.64
N GLN A 423 19.71 -7.44 11.36
CA GLN A 423 18.70 -8.01 10.45
C GLN A 423 19.09 -7.92 8.97
N PRO A 424 19.63 -6.80 8.43
CA PRO A 424 20.24 -6.81 7.09
C PRO A 424 21.37 -7.83 6.94
N ARG A 425 22.20 -8.04 7.98
CA ARG A 425 23.22 -9.10 8.01
C ARG A 425 22.60 -10.48 7.85
N ALA A 426 21.55 -10.75 8.63
CA ALA A 426 20.87 -12.04 8.57
C ALA A 426 20.27 -12.29 7.17
N LEU A 427 19.64 -11.28 6.59
CA LEU A 427 19.11 -11.33 5.23
C LEU A 427 20.23 -11.57 4.20
N PHE A 428 21.33 -10.82 4.26
CA PHE A 428 22.46 -10.96 3.35
C PHE A 428 23.07 -12.38 3.40
N ARG A 429 23.21 -12.94 4.60
CA ARG A 429 23.75 -14.31 4.80
C ARG A 429 22.80 -15.43 4.34
N LEU A 430 21.49 -15.16 4.24
CA LEU A 430 20.52 -16.09 3.68
C LEU A 430 20.54 -16.11 2.14
N MET A 431 21.12 -15.10 1.50
CA MET A 431 21.23 -15.02 0.05
C MET A 431 22.27 -16.00 -0.45
N LYS A 432 21.97 -16.66 -1.58
CA LYS A 432 22.96 -17.45 -2.32
C LYS A 432 24.04 -16.53 -2.91
N PRO A 433 25.26 -17.03 -3.19
CA PRO A 433 26.32 -16.20 -3.80
C PRO A 433 25.89 -15.43 -5.05
N GLU A 434 25.08 -16.05 -5.92
CA GLU A 434 24.56 -15.41 -7.14
C GLU A 434 23.63 -14.24 -6.81
N GLN A 435 22.79 -14.40 -5.77
CA GLN A 435 21.89 -13.34 -5.32
C GLN A 435 22.65 -12.18 -4.66
N GLN A 436 23.73 -12.48 -3.93
CA GLN A 436 24.63 -11.46 -3.37
C GLN A 436 25.30 -10.67 -4.50
N GLN A 437 25.77 -11.35 -5.55
CA GLN A 437 26.39 -10.69 -6.70
C GLN A 437 25.39 -9.75 -7.39
N VAL A 438 24.15 -10.20 -7.63
CA VAL A 438 23.06 -9.39 -8.19
C VAL A 438 22.78 -8.16 -7.30
N LEU A 439 22.77 -8.32 -5.98
CA LEU A 439 22.59 -7.21 -5.05
C LEU A 439 23.69 -6.14 -5.20
N PHE A 440 24.95 -6.55 -5.36
CA PHE A 440 26.08 -5.62 -5.54
C PHE A 440 25.97 -4.87 -6.87
N GLU A 441 25.69 -5.57 -7.96
CA GLU A 441 25.57 -5.01 -9.29
C GLU A 441 24.39 -4.04 -9.41
N ASN A 442 23.24 -4.41 -8.89
CA ASN A 442 22.05 -3.55 -8.86
C ASN A 442 22.31 -2.28 -8.03
N THR A 443 22.99 -2.42 -6.89
CA THR A 443 23.37 -1.28 -6.05
C THR A 443 24.29 -0.32 -6.81
N ALA A 444 25.33 -0.84 -7.46
CA ALA A 444 26.26 -0.03 -8.24
C ALA A 444 25.59 0.69 -9.40
N ARG A 445 24.71 -0.03 -10.14
CA ARG A 445 23.93 0.54 -11.25
C ARG A 445 23.00 1.64 -10.77
N ALA A 446 22.26 1.41 -9.68
CA ALA A 446 21.31 2.38 -9.13
C ALA A 446 21.98 3.64 -8.55
N MET A 447 23.20 3.51 -8.05
CA MET A 447 24.00 4.66 -7.62
C MET A 447 24.53 5.49 -8.80
N GLY A 448 25.04 4.82 -9.82
CA GLY A 448 25.61 5.51 -10.97
C GLY A 448 26.72 6.50 -10.59
N ASP A 449 26.66 7.70 -11.15
CA ASP A 449 27.67 8.74 -10.95
C ASP A 449 27.27 9.76 -9.86
N ILE A 450 26.97 9.26 -8.64
CA ILE A 450 26.73 10.11 -7.47
C ILE A 450 28.05 10.45 -6.75
N PRO A 451 28.08 11.48 -5.89
CA PRO A 451 29.28 11.86 -5.13
C PRO A 451 29.91 10.70 -4.34
N MET A 452 31.24 10.66 -4.35
CA MET A 452 32.03 9.60 -3.71
C MET A 452 31.70 9.45 -2.23
N GLU A 453 31.50 10.54 -1.51
CA GLU A 453 31.13 10.54 -0.09
C GLU A 453 29.86 9.74 0.23
N ILE A 454 28.88 9.78 -0.68
CA ILE A 454 27.63 9.03 -0.53
C ILE A 454 27.88 7.53 -0.80
N LYS A 455 28.69 7.21 -1.82
CA LYS A 455 29.11 5.83 -2.11
C LYS A 455 29.84 5.22 -0.92
N LEU A 456 30.83 5.93 -0.38
CA LEU A 456 31.59 5.48 0.78
C LEU A 456 30.72 5.28 2.02
N ARG A 457 29.76 6.19 2.27
CA ARG A 457 28.83 6.07 3.38
C ARG A 457 27.97 4.80 3.25
N HIS A 458 27.49 4.50 2.05
CA HIS A 458 26.74 3.26 1.82
C HIS A 458 27.58 2.02 2.03
N ILE A 459 28.78 1.98 1.49
CA ILE A 459 29.73 0.87 1.66
C ILE A 459 30.00 0.61 3.15
N ARG A 460 30.24 1.67 3.93
CA ARG A 460 30.43 1.56 5.38
C ARG A 460 29.19 1.03 6.10
N ASN A 461 28.00 1.46 5.73
CA ASN A 461 26.77 0.91 6.29
C ASN A 461 26.60 -0.59 5.96
N CYS A 462 26.91 -1.00 4.74
CA CYS A 462 26.91 -2.41 4.36
C CYS A 462 27.97 -3.21 5.13
N ALA A 463 29.17 -2.67 5.30
CA ALA A 463 30.27 -3.30 6.04
C ALA A 463 29.95 -3.49 7.53
N LYS A 464 29.24 -2.56 8.15
CA LYS A 464 28.72 -2.70 9.52
C LYS A 464 27.71 -3.84 9.65
N ALA A 465 26.92 -4.07 8.61
CA ALA A 465 26.07 -5.25 8.55
C ALA A 465 26.90 -6.52 8.36
N ASP A 466 27.67 -6.60 7.28
CA ASP A 466 28.58 -7.71 7.01
C ASP A 466 29.77 -7.20 6.16
N ILE A 467 31.00 -7.57 6.55
CA ILE A 467 32.20 -7.09 5.86
C ILE A 467 32.22 -7.48 4.38
N GLU A 468 31.73 -8.69 4.04
CA GLU A 468 31.66 -9.17 2.66
C GLU A 468 30.60 -8.43 1.86
N TYR A 469 29.52 -7.97 2.52
CA TYR A 469 28.55 -7.08 1.89
C TYR A 469 29.19 -5.74 1.50
N GLY A 470 29.92 -5.11 2.42
CA GLY A 470 30.65 -3.87 2.12
C GLY A 470 31.67 -4.02 1.00
N LYS A 471 32.51 -5.07 1.07
CA LYS A 471 33.53 -5.37 0.04
C LYS A 471 32.90 -5.65 -1.33
N GLY A 472 31.78 -6.39 -1.38
CA GLY A 472 31.06 -6.69 -2.60
C GLY A 472 30.54 -5.44 -3.29
N VAL A 473 29.93 -4.53 -2.53
CA VAL A 473 29.44 -3.24 -3.05
C VAL A 473 30.62 -2.35 -3.50
N ALA A 474 31.70 -2.25 -2.73
CA ALA A 474 32.88 -1.50 -3.10
C ALA A 474 33.47 -1.97 -4.43
N LYS A 475 33.64 -3.30 -4.57
CA LYS A 475 34.13 -3.93 -5.80
C LYS A 475 33.22 -3.63 -7.01
N ALA A 476 31.90 -3.73 -6.83
CA ALA A 476 30.96 -3.44 -7.91
C ALA A 476 30.96 -1.97 -8.34
N LEU A 477 31.27 -1.05 -7.42
CA LEU A 477 31.46 0.38 -7.69
C LEU A 477 32.86 0.74 -8.25
N GLY A 478 33.78 -0.22 -8.33
CA GLY A 478 35.16 0.02 -8.74
C GLY A 478 35.99 0.80 -7.72
N ILE A 479 35.61 0.77 -6.42
CA ILE A 479 36.27 1.48 -5.31
C ILE A 479 37.17 0.49 -4.57
N SER A 480 38.46 0.86 -4.39
CA SER A 480 39.35 0.02 -3.62
C SER A 480 38.94 -0.03 -2.15
N TRP A 481 39.21 -1.17 -1.49
CA TRP A 481 38.85 -1.28 -0.08
C TRP A 481 39.64 -0.31 0.81
N ASP A 482 40.86 0.03 0.40
CA ASP A 482 41.72 0.99 1.12
C ASP A 482 41.15 2.43 1.08
N GLU A 483 40.40 2.77 0.04
CA GLU A 483 39.70 4.06 -0.09
C GLU A 483 38.48 4.19 0.82
N VAL A 484 37.89 3.07 1.25
CA VAL A 484 36.70 3.09 2.11
C VAL A 484 37.05 3.67 3.49
N GLY A 485 38.28 3.42 3.97
CA GLY A 485 38.72 3.84 5.31
C GLY A 485 37.96 3.14 6.44
N GLU A 486 38.32 3.41 7.67
CA GLU A 486 37.61 2.88 8.85
C GLU A 486 36.23 3.50 9.03
#